data_7a66835d8818f298d737e7b61a900538
#
_entry.id   7a66835d8818f298d737e7b61a900538
#
_cell.length_a   1.000
_cell.length_b   1.000
_cell.length_c   1.000
_cell.angle_alpha   90.00
_cell.angle_beta   90.00
_cell.angle_gamma   90.00
#
_symmetry.space_group_name_H-M   'P 1'
#
loop_
_entity.id
_entity.type
_entity.pdbx_description
1 polymer ?
#
loop_
_entity_poly.entity_id
_entity_poly.type
_entity_poly.pdbx_seq_one_letter_code
_entity_poly.pdbx_strand_id
1 'polypeptide(L)'
;MNHQITCMGFNVLAYGTAGTETPEERYPYVMKTIIDEMPDLIGIQEACEKNSSSSGDPENSLDWSIELARDLGDLGYDYVAIKDQKEFMLPKQNIAAGLMIFYKKERFKLIDSGAVNYIHDHKRYFQWTKLYDTKFDKNILFTNTHFPTPPKVCGTINVPVGEAYRTVAAAKLVEFWKNNCDENTALFATGDYNSEPGTIAQQVLRSQAFKPSYLVSKIPTDQGTVNIRAGHTPLIPHLIDFCFINTEAQTVENYYPIVRRFETQNDGLLAGYASDHRAIMTYCNYK
;
A
#
# COMPACT_ATOMS: atom_id res chain seq x y z
N MET A 1 20.22 -7.80 -11.56
CA MET A 1 19.06 -7.79 -12.50
C MET A 1 18.98 -6.42 -13.13
N ASN A 2 18.81 -6.36 -14.46
CA ASN A 2 18.56 -5.06 -15.11
C ASN A 2 17.07 -4.73 -15.00
N HIS A 3 16.75 -3.75 -14.18
CA HIS A 3 15.42 -3.16 -14.09
C HIS A 3 15.54 -1.64 -14.25
N GLN A 4 14.48 -1.02 -14.75
CA GLN A 4 14.46 0.42 -15.01
C GLN A 4 13.78 1.20 -13.89
N ILE A 5 12.81 0.58 -13.22
CA ILE A 5 12.01 1.23 -12.19
C ILE A 5 11.60 0.23 -11.11
N THR A 6 11.57 0.70 -9.86
CA THR A 6 11.18 -0.08 -8.69
C THR A 6 10.03 0.58 -7.95
N CYS A 7 9.11 -0.24 -7.44
CA CYS A 7 7.97 0.21 -6.66
C CYS A 7 7.79 -0.63 -5.40
N MET A 8 7.57 0.03 -4.27
CA MET A 8 7.25 -0.59 -2.99
C MET A 8 5.79 -0.29 -2.61
N GLY A 9 5.07 -1.30 -2.12
CA GLY A 9 3.83 -1.15 -1.37
C GLY A 9 4.02 -1.60 0.06
N PHE A 10 3.57 -0.82 1.05
CA PHE A 10 3.79 -1.16 2.44
C PHE A 10 2.68 -0.64 3.38
N ASN A 11 1.89 -1.55 3.95
CA ASN A 11 1.03 -1.24 5.08
C ASN A 11 1.91 -1.22 6.35
N VAL A 12 2.06 -0.06 6.99
CA VAL A 12 3.02 0.15 8.09
C VAL A 12 2.42 -0.08 9.48
N LEU A 13 1.10 -0.34 9.57
CA LEU A 13 0.41 -0.56 10.84
C LEU A 13 0.78 0.52 11.89
N ALA A 14 0.43 1.76 11.65
CA ALA A 14 0.77 2.86 12.57
C ALA A 14 0.09 2.76 13.96
N TYR A 15 -0.77 1.78 14.15
CA TYR A 15 -1.45 1.52 15.43
C TYR A 15 -0.67 0.53 16.29
N GLY A 16 -0.84 0.63 17.62
CA GLY A 16 -0.43 -0.43 18.54
C GLY A 16 -1.32 -1.67 18.38
N THR A 17 -0.74 -2.85 18.33
CA THR A 17 -1.45 -4.12 18.42
C THR A 17 -0.82 -5.00 19.49
N ALA A 18 -1.64 -5.84 20.14
CA ALA A 18 -1.13 -6.78 21.14
C ALA A 18 -0.08 -7.72 20.52
N GLY A 19 1.07 -7.84 21.15
CA GLY A 19 2.16 -8.72 20.73
C GLY A 19 3.13 -8.10 19.71
N THR A 20 3.06 -6.78 19.50
CA THR A 20 4.06 -6.02 18.75
C THR A 20 4.80 -5.04 19.65
N GLU A 21 5.90 -4.50 19.18
CA GLU A 21 6.46 -3.26 19.68
C GLU A 21 5.49 -2.10 19.48
N THR A 22 5.68 -1.04 20.27
CA THR A 22 4.94 0.22 20.08
C THR A 22 5.20 0.79 18.68
N PRO A 23 4.33 1.66 18.16
CA PRO A 23 4.56 2.34 16.89
C PRO A 23 5.92 3.04 16.83
N GLU A 24 6.36 3.65 17.92
CA GLU A 24 7.65 4.34 18.02
C GLU A 24 8.83 3.36 17.91
N GLU A 25 8.73 2.20 18.53
CA GLU A 25 9.78 1.16 18.48
C GLU A 25 9.84 0.50 17.11
N ARG A 26 8.71 0.42 16.37
CA ARG A 26 8.65 -0.16 15.02
C ARG A 26 9.04 0.81 13.90
N TYR A 27 8.92 2.11 14.13
CA TYR A 27 9.25 3.12 13.12
C TYR A 27 10.67 2.94 12.53
N PRO A 28 11.73 2.73 13.33
CA PRO A 28 13.07 2.43 12.80
C PRO A 28 13.13 1.18 11.93
N TYR A 29 12.29 0.16 12.19
CA TYR A 29 12.21 -1.06 11.38
C TYR A 29 11.57 -0.78 10.01
N VAL A 30 10.52 0.04 9.99
CA VAL A 30 9.88 0.50 8.75
C VAL A 30 10.87 1.30 7.91
N MET A 31 11.53 2.30 8.51
CA MET A 31 12.53 3.12 7.82
C MET A 31 13.68 2.28 7.30
N LYS A 32 14.22 1.35 8.09
CA LYS A 32 15.29 0.47 7.64
C LYS A 32 14.85 -0.44 6.49
N THR A 33 13.61 -0.90 6.50
CA THR A 33 13.07 -1.70 5.39
C THR A 33 13.04 -0.88 4.09
N ILE A 34 12.63 0.38 4.15
CA ILE A 34 12.62 1.28 2.98
C ILE A 34 14.04 1.64 2.54
N ILE A 35 14.92 1.99 3.48
CA ILE A 35 16.30 2.40 3.20
C ILE A 35 17.11 1.28 2.53
N ASP A 36 16.94 0.05 2.95
CA ASP A 36 17.69 -1.08 2.38
C ASP A 36 17.29 -1.38 0.92
N GLU A 37 16.07 -1.04 0.52
CA GLU A 37 15.58 -1.25 -0.85
C GLU A 37 15.67 0.02 -1.71
N MET A 38 15.57 1.21 -1.12
CA MET A 38 15.59 2.52 -1.79
C MET A 38 14.76 2.56 -3.09
N PRO A 39 13.48 2.15 -3.06
CA PRO A 39 12.65 2.06 -4.26
C PRO A 39 12.46 3.44 -4.92
N ASP A 40 12.13 3.45 -6.21
CA ASP A 40 11.86 4.70 -6.93
C ASP A 40 10.50 5.31 -6.57
N LEU A 41 9.51 4.44 -6.31
CA LEU A 41 8.13 4.78 -5.94
C LEU A 41 7.72 4.00 -4.68
N ILE A 42 6.97 4.64 -3.76
CA ILE A 42 6.48 4.00 -2.54
C ILE A 42 5.02 4.36 -2.32
N GLY A 43 4.17 3.35 -2.13
CA GLY A 43 2.80 3.50 -1.63
C GLY A 43 2.70 3.00 -0.21
N ILE A 44 2.36 3.89 0.73
CA ILE A 44 2.20 3.57 2.15
C ILE A 44 0.72 3.52 2.50
N GLN A 45 0.33 2.54 3.31
CA GLN A 45 -0.99 2.43 3.92
C GLN A 45 -0.84 2.46 5.44
N GLU A 46 -1.87 2.96 6.12
CA GLU A 46 -1.94 3.10 7.58
C GLU A 46 -0.88 4.03 8.21
N ALA A 47 -0.31 4.98 7.48
CA ALA A 47 0.54 6.03 8.04
C ALA A 47 -0.31 7.10 8.75
N CYS A 48 -0.87 6.75 9.91
CA CYS A 48 -1.85 7.55 10.61
C CYS A 48 -1.20 8.69 11.40
N GLU A 49 -1.99 9.75 11.65
CA GLU A 49 -1.60 10.87 12.49
C GLU A 49 -1.66 10.52 13.98
N LYS A 50 -0.94 11.28 14.80
CA LYS A 50 -0.97 11.20 16.26
C LYS A 50 -2.43 11.25 16.79
N ASN A 51 -2.75 10.43 17.79
CA ASN A 51 -4.07 10.31 18.40
C ASN A 51 -5.19 9.79 17.48
N SER A 52 -4.84 9.15 16.40
CA SER A 52 -5.80 8.60 15.46
C SER A 52 -6.31 7.20 15.84
N SER A 53 -6.28 6.81 17.10
CA SER A 53 -6.68 5.47 17.51
C SER A 53 -8.16 5.19 17.27
N SER A 54 -8.47 4.27 16.39
CA SER A 54 -9.80 3.65 16.30
C SER A 54 -10.05 2.65 17.45
N SER A 55 -9.01 2.30 18.20
CA SER A 55 -9.01 1.23 19.22
C SER A 55 -9.10 1.72 20.66
N GLY A 56 -9.19 3.04 20.91
CA GLY A 56 -9.24 3.58 22.28
C GLY A 56 -7.88 3.52 23.01
N ASP A 57 -6.80 3.24 22.32
CA ASP A 57 -5.45 3.28 22.87
C ASP A 57 -4.96 4.72 22.88
N PRO A 58 -4.71 5.33 24.05
CA PRO A 58 -4.54 6.78 24.16
C PRO A 58 -3.19 7.32 23.69
N GLU A 59 -2.23 6.48 23.33
CA GLU A 59 -0.86 6.92 23.19
C GLU A 59 -0.14 6.41 21.94
N ASN A 60 -0.68 6.72 20.76
CA ASN A 60 0.21 6.83 19.61
C ASN A 60 0.86 8.22 19.67
N SER A 61 2.09 8.30 20.18
CA SER A 61 2.82 9.56 20.33
C SER A 61 3.42 10.03 19.00
N LEU A 62 3.49 9.16 17.99
CA LEU A 62 4.14 9.40 16.71
C LEU A 62 3.12 9.78 15.62
N ASP A 63 3.34 10.90 14.96
CA ASP A 63 2.66 11.24 13.71
C ASP A 63 3.42 10.62 12.53
N TRP A 64 3.04 9.40 12.15
CA TRP A 64 3.71 8.65 11.09
C TRP A 64 3.76 9.40 9.77
N SER A 65 2.74 10.19 9.47
CA SER A 65 2.69 10.92 8.21
C SER A 65 3.70 12.07 8.18
N ILE A 66 3.93 12.73 9.30
CA ILE A 66 4.94 13.80 9.42
C ILE A 66 6.35 13.22 9.45
N GLU A 67 6.55 12.17 10.25
CA GLU A 67 7.87 11.55 10.38
C GLU A 67 8.34 10.94 9.06
N LEU A 68 7.48 10.18 8.37
CA LEU A 68 7.79 9.62 7.05
C LEU A 68 8.07 10.72 6.01
N ALA A 69 7.28 11.79 6.00
CA ALA A 69 7.49 12.90 5.06
C ALA A 69 8.84 13.59 5.29
N ARG A 70 9.24 13.78 6.56
CA ARG A 70 10.54 14.35 6.93
C ARG A 70 11.68 13.42 6.52
N ASP A 71 11.67 12.19 7.02
CA ASP A 71 12.82 11.28 6.91
C ASP A 71 13.03 10.78 5.47
N LEU A 72 11.96 10.50 4.73
CA LEU A 72 12.05 10.20 3.30
C LEU A 72 12.39 11.44 2.47
N GLY A 73 11.95 12.63 2.90
CA GLY A 73 12.34 13.91 2.30
C GLY A 73 13.85 14.12 2.34
N ASP A 74 14.49 13.81 3.48
CA ASP A 74 15.96 13.86 3.67
C ASP A 74 16.68 12.82 2.78
N LEU A 75 16.03 11.72 2.44
CA LEU A 75 16.53 10.70 1.51
C LEU A 75 16.24 11.00 0.02
N GLY A 76 15.73 12.18 -0.29
CA GLY A 76 15.52 12.63 -1.66
C GLY A 76 14.17 12.26 -2.27
N TYR A 77 13.19 11.89 -1.45
CA TYR A 77 11.81 11.70 -1.91
C TYR A 77 11.00 12.99 -1.79
N ASP A 78 10.06 13.15 -2.69
CA ASP A 78 8.91 14.04 -2.53
C ASP A 78 7.66 13.20 -2.33
N TYR A 79 6.55 13.80 -1.90
CA TYR A 79 5.37 13.02 -1.54
C TYR A 79 4.06 13.75 -1.86
N VAL A 80 3.00 12.95 -1.96
CA VAL A 80 1.61 13.40 -1.96
C VAL A 80 0.88 12.73 -0.80
N ALA A 81 0.20 13.54 0.01
CA ALA A 81 -0.68 13.09 1.09
C ALA A 81 -2.01 13.84 1.03
N ILE A 82 -3.09 13.23 1.53
CA ILE A 82 -4.45 13.78 1.42
C ILE A 82 -4.81 14.61 2.67
N LYS A 83 -3.83 15.13 3.38
CA LYS A 83 -4.02 15.84 4.67
C LYS A 83 -5.05 16.96 4.64
N ASP A 84 -5.17 17.68 3.52
CA ASP A 84 -5.94 18.91 3.43
C ASP A 84 -7.33 18.73 2.80
N GLN A 85 -7.71 17.52 2.42
CA GLN A 85 -9.00 17.27 1.79
C GLN A 85 -10.02 16.78 2.82
N LYS A 86 -10.72 17.72 3.46
CA LYS A 86 -11.73 17.45 4.52
C LYS A 86 -12.78 16.40 4.15
N GLU A 87 -13.09 16.24 2.89
CA GLU A 87 -14.02 15.23 2.37
C GLU A 87 -13.53 13.79 2.56
N PHE A 88 -12.21 13.60 2.68
CA PHE A 88 -11.59 12.29 2.92
C PHE A 88 -11.28 12.02 4.39
N MET A 89 -11.54 13.00 5.27
CA MET A 89 -11.28 12.84 6.70
C MET A 89 -12.43 12.09 7.39
N LEU A 90 -12.10 11.18 8.29
CA LEU A 90 -13.10 10.51 9.12
C LEU A 90 -13.72 11.52 10.13
N PRO A 91 -15.05 11.57 10.30
CA PRO A 91 -15.65 12.39 11.35
C PRO A 91 -15.11 11.95 12.72
N LYS A 92 -14.66 12.89 13.51
CA LYS A 92 -14.04 12.71 14.84
C LYS A 92 -12.57 12.28 14.89
N GLN A 93 -11.90 12.05 13.79
CA GLN A 93 -10.57 11.49 13.81
C GLN A 93 -9.57 12.27 12.96
N ASN A 94 -9.74 13.44 12.51
CA ASN A 94 -8.77 14.23 11.72
C ASN A 94 -7.78 13.38 10.83
N ILE A 95 -8.20 12.17 10.43
CA ILE A 95 -7.36 11.20 9.74
C ILE A 95 -7.88 11.01 8.34
N ALA A 96 -7.12 11.39 7.40
CA ALA A 96 -7.11 10.76 6.10
C ALA A 96 -6.57 9.34 6.30
N ALA A 97 -7.20 8.29 5.76
CA ALA A 97 -6.93 6.87 6.02
C ALA A 97 -5.46 6.42 5.85
N GLY A 98 -4.51 7.27 6.18
CA GLY A 98 -3.08 6.99 6.23
C GLY A 98 -2.45 6.58 4.91
N LEU A 99 -2.98 7.07 3.75
CA LEU A 99 -2.37 6.83 2.46
C LEU A 99 -1.35 7.92 2.13
N MET A 100 -0.16 7.50 1.72
CA MET A 100 0.87 8.38 1.21
C MET A 100 1.52 7.76 -0.04
N ILE A 101 1.88 8.61 -0.99
CA ILE A 101 2.68 8.24 -2.16
C ILE A 101 3.97 9.03 -2.07
N PHE A 102 5.12 8.33 -2.16
CA PHE A 102 6.44 8.93 -2.27
C PHE A 102 7.08 8.57 -3.61
N TYR A 103 7.90 9.47 -4.14
CA TYR A 103 8.65 9.29 -5.38
C TYR A 103 9.99 10.04 -5.31
N LYS A 104 11.04 9.53 -5.97
CA LYS A 104 12.36 10.18 -6.02
C LYS A 104 12.25 11.52 -6.76
N LYS A 105 12.41 12.65 -6.06
CA LYS A 105 12.19 14.01 -6.58
C LYS A 105 13.13 14.40 -7.74
N GLU A 106 14.34 13.85 -7.77
CA GLU A 106 15.29 14.14 -8.84
C GLU A 106 14.95 13.42 -10.16
N ARG A 107 14.16 12.34 -10.08
CA ARG A 107 13.82 11.52 -11.23
C ARG A 107 12.44 11.85 -11.78
N PHE A 108 11.46 12.08 -10.91
CA PHE A 108 10.07 12.23 -11.32
C PHE A 108 9.58 13.67 -11.19
N LYS A 109 8.80 14.11 -12.19
CA LYS A 109 8.03 15.35 -12.10
C LYS A 109 6.58 15.01 -11.80
N LEU A 110 6.02 15.59 -10.74
CA LEU A 110 4.59 15.52 -10.47
C LEU A 110 3.84 16.36 -11.51
N ILE A 111 2.91 15.72 -12.23
CA ILE A 111 2.07 16.37 -13.22
C ILE A 111 0.70 16.71 -12.61
N ASP A 112 0.11 15.73 -11.89
CA ASP A 112 -1.20 15.87 -11.27
C ASP A 112 -1.37 14.85 -10.13
N SER A 113 -2.29 15.13 -9.20
CA SER A 113 -2.55 14.20 -8.09
C SER A 113 -3.94 14.42 -7.52
N GLY A 114 -4.46 13.42 -6.83
CA GLY A 114 -5.75 13.52 -6.18
C GLY A 114 -6.14 12.24 -5.46
N ALA A 115 -7.42 12.18 -5.09
CA ALA A 115 -8.03 11.02 -4.47
C ALA A 115 -9.45 10.81 -4.97
N VAL A 116 -9.90 9.56 -4.95
CA VAL A 116 -11.26 9.17 -5.34
C VAL A 116 -11.86 8.29 -4.26
N ASN A 117 -13.01 8.69 -3.74
CA ASN A 117 -13.75 7.92 -2.75
C ASN A 117 -14.43 6.72 -3.42
N TYR A 118 -14.31 5.55 -2.82
CA TYR A 118 -14.96 4.33 -3.32
C TYR A 118 -16.46 4.31 -3.04
N ILE A 119 -16.83 4.63 -1.80
CA ILE A 119 -18.19 4.54 -1.30
C ILE A 119 -18.40 5.72 -0.36
N HIS A 120 -19.38 6.56 -0.65
CA HIS A 120 -19.59 7.85 0.00
C HIS A 120 -19.62 7.77 1.54
N ASP A 121 -20.17 6.67 2.10
CA ASP A 121 -20.36 6.54 3.55
C ASP A 121 -19.23 5.81 4.29
N HIS A 122 -18.26 5.19 3.59
CA HIS A 122 -17.23 4.35 4.20
C HIS A 122 -15.85 4.99 4.31
N LYS A 123 -15.68 6.23 3.78
CA LYS A 123 -14.42 7.00 3.84
C LYS A 123 -13.17 6.18 3.50
N ARG A 124 -13.31 5.23 2.58
CA ARG A 124 -12.22 4.51 1.95
C ARG A 124 -12.07 5.02 0.52
N TYR A 125 -10.84 5.29 0.12
CA TYR A 125 -10.50 5.90 -1.15
C TYR A 125 -9.19 5.31 -1.69
N PHE A 126 -8.87 5.62 -2.92
CA PHE A 126 -7.51 5.52 -3.44
C PHE A 126 -6.95 6.91 -3.68
N GLN A 127 -5.67 7.03 -3.44
CA GLN A 127 -4.85 8.18 -3.80
C GLN A 127 -4.17 7.90 -5.13
N TRP A 128 -3.95 8.94 -5.94
CA TRP A 128 -3.28 8.78 -7.22
C TRP A 128 -2.35 9.95 -7.52
N THR A 129 -1.31 9.68 -8.32
CA THR A 129 -0.44 10.68 -8.91
C THR A 129 -0.19 10.34 -10.37
N LYS A 130 -0.12 11.39 -11.21
CA LYS A 130 0.47 11.32 -12.55
C LYS A 130 1.89 11.87 -12.46
N LEU A 131 2.85 11.05 -12.81
CA LEU A 131 4.27 11.37 -12.78
C LEU A 131 4.85 11.27 -14.19
N TYR A 132 5.88 12.07 -14.45
CA TYR A 132 6.71 11.93 -15.64
C TYR A 132 8.11 11.48 -15.22
N ASP A 133 8.54 10.32 -15.70
CA ASP A 133 9.90 9.79 -15.50
C ASP A 133 10.86 10.48 -16.47
N THR A 134 11.64 11.42 -15.97
CA THR A 134 12.58 12.21 -16.79
C THR A 134 13.76 11.40 -17.28
N LYS A 135 14.06 10.26 -16.66
CA LYS A 135 15.17 9.38 -17.03
C LYS A 135 14.85 8.52 -18.25
N PHE A 136 13.58 8.11 -18.41
CA PHE A 136 13.16 7.18 -19.46
C PHE A 136 12.11 7.76 -20.41
N ASP A 137 11.73 9.03 -20.22
CA ASP A 137 10.71 9.71 -21.04
C ASP A 137 9.37 8.93 -21.05
N LYS A 138 8.85 8.64 -19.84
CA LYS A 138 7.65 7.82 -19.67
C LYS A 138 6.65 8.48 -18.72
N ASN A 139 5.38 8.39 -19.11
CA ASN A 139 4.27 8.73 -18.21
C ASN A 139 3.99 7.58 -17.27
N ILE A 140 3.71 7.92 -16.01
CA ILE A 140 3.36 6.96 -14.97
C ILE A 140 2.05 7.40 -14.33
N LEU A 141 1.11 6.47 -14.18
CA LEU A 141 0.03 6.56 -13.23
C LEU A 141 0.40 5.73 -12.00
N PHE A 142 0.49 6.38 -10.85
CA PHE A 142 0.68 5.67 -9.60
C PHE A 142 -0.55 5.82 -8.72
N THR A 143 -1.14 4.69 -8.30
CA THR A 143 -2.27 4.67 -7.38
C THR A 143 -1.92 3.88 -6.12
N ASN A 144 -2.42 4.35 -4.97
CA ASN A 144 -2.22 3.72 -3.68
C ASN A 144 -3.56 3.59 -2.95
N THR A 145 -3.85 2.44 -2.36
CA THR A 145 -5.16 2.15 -1.77
C THR A 145 -5.08 1.33 -0.49
N HIS A 146 -6.14 1.44 0.32
CA HIS A 146 -6.44 0.50 1.39
C HIS A 146 -7.94 0.15 1.31
N PHE A 147 -8.26 -1.06 0.84
CA PHE A 147 -9.63 -1.51 0.62
C PHE A 147 -10.40 -1.68 1.93
N PRO A 148 -11.74 -1.62 1.89
CA PRO A 148 -12.59 -1.82 3.06
C PRO A 148 -12.37 -3.20 3.69
N THR A 149 -12.23 -3.22 5.00
CA THR A 149 -12.36 -4.43 5.80
C THR A 149 -13.84 -4.82 5.93
N PRO A 150 -14.18 -6.11 6.18
CA PRO A 150 -15.56 -6.50 6.45
C PRO A 150 -16.11 -5.74 7.67
N PRO A 151 -17.30 -5.13 7.56
CA PRO A 151 -17.92 -4.47 8.70
C PRO A 151 -18.34 -5.48 9.77
N LYS A 152 -18.31 -5.06 11.03
CA LYS A 152 -18.95 -5.81 12.12
C LYS A 152 -20.43 -5.43 12.21
N VAL A 153 -21.31 -6.40 12.11
CA VAL A 153 -22.76 -6.24 12.33
C VAL A 153 -23.13 -7.04 13.56
N CYS A 154 -23.69 -6.39 14.58
CA CYS A 154 -24.01 -7.02 15.87
C CYS A 154 -22.81 -7.78 16.48
N GLY A 155 -21.60 -7.21 16.38
CA GLY A 155 -20.37 -7.83 16.89
C GLY A 155 -19.78 -8.94 16.00
N THR A 156 -20.47 -9.37 14.95
CA THR A 156 -20.02 -10.41 14.02
C THR A 156 -19.47 -9.81 12.74
N ILE A 157 -18.36 -10.35 12.22
CA ILE A 157 -17.77 -9.93 10.94
C ILE A 157 -18.70 -10.35 9.79
N ASN A 158 -19.16 -9.39 8.99
CA ASN A 158 -20.00 -9.65 7.82
C ASN A 158 -19.15 -9.75 6.55
N VAL A 159 -18.64 -10.94 6.30
CA VAL A 159 -17.76 -11.22 5.15
C VAL A 159 -18.43 -10.93 3.79
N PRO A 160 -19.69 -11.32 3.51
CA PRO A 160 -20.35 -11.01 2.26
C PRO A 160 -20.47 -9.52 1.98
N VAL A 161 -20.82 -8.71 2.98
CA VAL A 161 -20.90 -7.24 2.82
C VAL A 161 -19.52 -6.65 2.57
N GLY A 162 -18.49 -7.14 3.26
CA GLY A 162 -17.10 -6.73 3.01
C GLY A 162 -16.67 -7.02 1.59
N GLU A 163 -17.02 -8.20 1.05
CA GLU A 163 -16.67 -8.55 -0.34
C GLU A 163 -17.43 -7.68 -1.35
N ALA A 164 -18.70 -7.35 -1.11
CA ALA A 164 -19.44 -6.43 -1.94
C ALA A 164 -18.77 -5.04 -1.98
N TYR A 165 -18.34 -4.51 -0.85
CA TYR A 165 -17.64 -3.23 -0.78
C TYR A 165 -16.31 -3.26 -1.53
N ARG A 166 -15.51 -4.32 -1.38
CA ARG A 166 -14.25 -4.48 -2.11
C ARG A 166 -14.48 -4.62 -3.62
N THR A 167 -15.55 -5.28 -4.02
CA THR A 167 -15.91 -5.42 -5.45
C THR A 167 -16.25 -4.06 -6.07
N VAL A 168 -17.02 -3.21 -5.36
CA VAL A 168 -17.31 -1.84 -5.80
C VAL A 168 -16.03 -1.01 -5.87
N ALA A 169 -15.17 -1.11 -4.85
CA ALA A 169 -13.88 -0.43 -4.85
C ALA A 169 -12.99 -0.84 -6.03
N ALA A 170 -12.92 -2.14 -6.30
CA ALA A 170 -12.19 -2.70 -7.43
C ALA A 170 -12.70 -2.18 -8.79
N ALA A 171 -14.03 -2.14 -8.96
CA ALA A 171 -14.64 -1.64 -10.19
C ALA A 171 -14.31 -0.16 -10.45
N LYS A 172 -14.41 0.69 -9.44
CA LYS A 172 -14.04 2.11 -9.53
C LYS A 172 -12.56 2.33 -9.83
N LEU A 173 -11.70 1.56 -9.18
CA LEU A 173 -10.25 1.64 -9.39
C LEU A 173 -9.88 1.24 -10.83
N VAL A 174 -10.45 0.14 -11.34
CA VAL A 174 -10.24 -0.31 -12.72
C VAL A 174 -10.79 0.70 -13.73
N GLU A 175 -11.96 1.27 -13.48
CA GLU A 175 -12.50 2.34 -14.32
C GLU A 175 -11.56 3.54 -14.38
N PHE A 176 -11.02 3.94 -13.24
CA PHE A 176 -10.04 5.03 -13.18
C PHE A 176 -8.76 4.70 -13.98
N TRP A 177 -8.22 3.47 -13.84
CA TRP A 177 -7.04 3.04 -14.61
C TRP A 177 -7.33 3.07 -16.13
N LYS A 178 -8.47 2.54 -16.56
CA LYS A 178 -8.87 2.55 -17.99
C LYS A 178 -8.97 3.95 -18.58
N ASN A 179 -9.42 4.91 -17.79
CA ASN A 179 -9.58 6.30 -18.23
C ASN A 179 -8.28 7.11 -18.17
N ASN A 180 -7.21 6.59 -17.53
CA ASN A 180 -5.97 7.32 -17.29
C ASN A 180 -4.71 6.59 -17.75
N CYS A 181 -4.82 5.36 -18.24
CA CYS A 181 -3.71 4.60 -18.83
C CYS A 181 -4.02 4.28 -20.30
N ASP A 182 -3.01 4.45 -21.13
CA ASP A 182 -2.92 3.92 -22.48
C ASP A 182 -1.76 2.90 -22.56
N GLU A 183 -1.44 2.44 -23.77
CA GLU A 183 -0.32 1.52 -24.02
C GLU A 183 1.06 2.10 -23.73
N ASN A 184 1.15 3.43 -23.54
CA ASN A 184 2.40 4.14 -23.23
C ASN A 184 2.50 4.57 -21.76
N THR A 185 1.41 4.43 -20.99
CA THR A 185 1.35 4.82 -19.58
C THR A 185 1.67 3.64 -18.67
N ALA A 186 2.78 3.70 -17.97
CA ALA A 186 3.12 2.72 -16.94
C ALA A 186 2.20 2.88 -15.73
N LEU A 187 1.65 1.78 -15.24
CA LEU A 187 0.83 1.75 -14.02
C LEU A 187 1.61 1.11 -12.88
N PHE A 188 1.62 1.78 -11.74
CA PHE A 188 1.92 1.16 -10.45
C PHE A 188 0.73 1.38 -9.52
N ALA A 189 0.09 0.29 -9.10
CA ALA A 189 -1.08 0.37 -8.24
C ALA A 189 -0.85 -0.49 -7.00
N THR A 190 -0.33 0.14 -5.95
CA THR A 190 -0.02 -0.52 -4.68
C THR A 190 -1.19 -0.44 -3.72
N GLY A 191 -1.23 -1.37 -2.77
CA GLY A 191 -2.19 -1.28 -1.68
C GLY A 191 -2.35 -2.58 -0.88
N ASP A 192 -2.94 -2.41 0.29
CA ASP A 192 -3.63 -3.46 1.01
C ASP A 192 -5.06 -3.56 0.47
N TYR A 193 -5.31 -4.58 -0.32
CA TYR A 193 -6.62 -4.80 -0.95
C TYR A 193 -7.59 -5.57 -0.04
N ASN A 194 -7.14 -6.01 1.13
CA ASN A 194 -7.96 -6.82 2.05
C ASN A 194 -8.72 -7.98 1.36
N SER A 195 -8.15 -8.52 0.28
CA SER A 195 -8.82 -9.38 -0.68
C SER A 195 -7.85 -10.39 -1.27
N GLU A 196 -8.12 -11.66 -1.07
CA GLU A 196 -7.32 -12.80 -1.54
C GLU A 196 -7.45 -13.01 -3.07
N PRO A 197 -6.47 -13.64 -3.73
CA PRO A 197 -6.47 -13.83 -5.19
C PRO A 197 -7.72 -14.47 -5.82
N GLY A 198 -8.46 -15.30 -5.06
CA GLY A 198 -9.66 -16.02 -5.53
C GLY A 198 -10.97 -15.23 -5.46
N THR A 199 -10.96 -14.04 -4.84
CA THR A 199 -12.17 -13.25 -4.59
C THR A 199 -12.68 -12.54 -5.84
N ILE A 200 -13.96 -12.12 -5.83
CA ILE A 200 -14.59 -11.38 -6.94
C ILE A 200 -13.88 -10.04 -7.16
N ALA A 201 -13.54 -9.33 -6.08
CA ALA A 201 -12.81 -8.08 -6.19
C ALA A 201 -11.47 -8.23 -6.94
N GLN A 202 -10.72 -9.30 -6.67
CA GLN A 202 -9.46 -9.59 -7.36
C GLN A 202 -9.68 -10.00 -8.83
N GLN A 203 -10.78 -10.67 -9.15
CA GLN A 203 -11.14 -10.98 -10.55
C GLN A 203 -11.44 -9.70 -11.34
N VAL A 204 -12.16 -8.75 -10.74
CA VAL A 204 -12.43 -7.44 -11.34
C VAL A 204 -11.13 -6.67 -11.59
N LEU A 205 -10.21 -6.62 -10.61
CA LEU A 205 -8.93 -5.91 -10.74
C LEU A 205 -8.03 -6.46 -11.86
N ARG A 206 -8.09 -7.76 -12.12
CA ARG A 206 -7.28 -8.44 -13.16
C ARG A 206 -7.83 -8.28 -14.58
N SER A 207 -8.78 -7.39 -14.79
CA SER A 207 -9.39 -7.18 -16.08
C SER A 207 -8.42 -6.59 -17.11
N GLN A 208 -8.51 -7.03 -18.36
CA GLN A 208 -7.75 -6.51 -19.50
C GLN A 208 -6.22 -6.55 -19.29
N ALA A 209 -5.51 -5.43 -19.55
CA ALA A 209 -4.07 -5.30 -19.45
C ALA A 209 -3.54 -5.20 -18.00
N PHE A 210 -4.42 -5.00 -17.02
CA PHE A 210 -4.02 -4.82 -15.64
C PHE A 210 -3.80 -6.17 -14.94
N LYS A 211 -2.60 -6.41 -14.45
CA LYS A 211 -2.23 -7.66 -13.79
C LYS A 211 -1.46 -7.37 -12.51
N PRO A 212 -1.67 -8.16 -11.44
CA PRO A 212 -0.83 -8.07 -10.27
C PRO A 212 0.57 -8.60 -10.61
N SER A 213 1.59 -7.88 -10.16
CA SER A 213 2.99 -8.14 -10.52
C SER A 213 3.46 -9.55 -10.18
N TYR A 214 2.95 -10.14 -9.10
CA TYR A 214 3.32 -11.52 -8.71
C TYR A 214 2.91 -12.58 -9.76
N LEU A 215 1.85 -12.35 -10.54
CA LEU A 215 1.40 -13.29 -11.58
C LEU A 215 2.19 -13.19 -12.88
N VAL A 216 2.82 -12.06 -13.13
CA VAL A 216 3.54 -11.77 -14.39
C VAL A 216 5.01 -11.55 -14.18
N SER A 217 5.50 -11.73 -12.96
CA SER A 217 6.93 -11.69 -12.63
C SER A 217 7.67 -12.85 -13.32
N LYS A 218 8.86 -12.56 -13.84
CA LYS A 218 9.75 -13.58 -14.38
C LYS A 218 10.28 -14.53 -13.30
N ILE A 219 10.32 -14.07 -12.05
CA ILE A 219 10.73 -14.86 -10.89
C ILE A 219 9.48 -15.10 -10.04
N PRO A 220 8.96 -16.34 -9.98
CA PRO A 220 7.79 -16.67 -9.16
C PRO A 220 8.08 -16.52 -7.68
N THR A 221 7.04 -16.16 -6.91
CA THR A 221 7.05 -16.23 -5.44
C THR A 221 5.78 -16.90 -4.95
N ASP A 222 5.91 -17.69 -3.91
CA ASP A 222 4.80 -18.33 -3.18
C ASP A 222 4.56 -17.70 -1.80
N GLN A 223 5.30 -16.64 -1.49
CA GLN A 223 5.25 -16.01 -0.19
C GLN A 223 4.02 -15.09 -0.05
N GLY A 224 3.33 -15.21 1.10
CA GLY A 224 2.27 -14.28 1.47
C GLY A 224 2.80 -12.91 1.89
N THR A 225 1.91 -11.94 1.92
CA THR A 225 2.24 -10.54 2.26
C THR A 225 1.87 -10.17 3.69
N VAL A 226 1.23 -11.05 4.43
CA VAL A 226 0.89 -10.83 5.84
C VAL A 226 1.85 -11.65 6.72
N ASN A 227 2.40 -11.02 7.74
CA ASN A 227 3.08 -11.69 8.83
C ASN A 227 2.04 -12.41 9.72
N ILE A 228 2.45 -13.21 10.68
CA ILE A 228 1.55 -14.01 11.49
C ILE A 228 0.54 -13.10 12.21
N ARG A 229 -0.75 -13.25 11.90
CA ARG A 229 -1.81 -12.67 12.72
C ARG A 229 -2.08 -13.56 13.94
N ALA A 230 -2.26 -12.95 15.12
CA ALA A 230 -2.69 -13.65 16.31
C ALA A 230 -3.98 -14.46 16.01
N GLY A 231 -3.93 -15.78 16.21
CA GLY A 231 -5.05 -16.70 15.97
C GLY A 231 -5.08 -17.37 14.59
N HIS A 232 -4.15 -17.06 13.68
CA HIS A 232 -4.00 -17.80 12.41
C HIS A 232 -2.76 -18.68 12.44
N THR A 233 -2.92 -19.92 12.02
CA THR A 233 -1.78 -20.83 11.85
C THR A 233 -0.92 -20.38 10.67
N PRO A 234 0.42 -20.42 10.75
CA PRO A 234 1.33 -19.94 9.70
C PRO A 234 1.32 -20.77 8.40
N LEU A 235 0.38 -21.71 8.26
CA LEU A 235 0.38 -22.69 7.17
C LEU A 235 -0.24 -22.20 5.86
N ILE A 236 -0.93 -21.05 5.84
CA ILE A 236 -1.50 -20.48 4.61
C ILE A 236 -1.02 -19.04 4.51
N PRO A 237 -0.12 -18.71 3.58
CA PRO A 237 0.32 -17.35 3.38
C PRO A 237 -0.84 -16.50 2.84
N HIS A 238 -1.31 -15.55 3.64
CA HIS A 238 -2.28 -14.56 3.18
C HIS A 238 -1.61 -13.59 2.21
N LEU A 239 -2.16 -13.51 1.01
CA LEU A 239 -1.71 -12.59 -0.03
C LEU A 239 -2.83 -11.56 -0.26
N ILE A 240 -2.68 -10.38 0.32
CA ILE A 240 -3.67 -9.30 0.25
C ILE A 240 -3.07 -7.95 -0.15
N ASP A 241 -1.74 -7.84 -0.14
CA ASP A 241 -1.01 -6.68 -0.62
C ASP A 241 -0.52 -6.93 -2.04
N PHE A 242 -0.77 -6.00 -2.94
CA PHE A 242 -0.45 -6.14 -4.35
C PHE A 242 0.14 -4.86 -4.93
N CYS A 243 0.92 -5.03 -6.01
CA CYS A 243 1.20 -4.01 -6.98
C CYS A 243 0.62 -4.47 -8.33
N PHE A 244 -0.37 -3.76 -8.87
CA PHE A 244 -0.85 -3.99 -10.23
C PHE A 244 -0.06 -3.14 -11.21
N ILE A 245 0.11 -3.68 -12.41
CA ILE A 245 0.82 -3.01 -13.51
C ILE A 245 -0.01 -3.05 -14.79
N ASN A 246 0.31 -2.15 -15.73
CA ASN A 246 -0.18 -2.20 -17.10
C ASN A 246 0.76 -3.06 -17.97
N THR A 247 0.34 -4.27 -18.34
CA THR A 247 1.16 -5.21 -19.11
C THR A 247 1.36 -4.79 -20.55
N GLU A 248 0.66 -3.78 -21.06
CA GLU A 248 0.90 -3.19 -22.40
C GLU A 248 2.12 -2.27 -22.37
N ALA A 249 2.32 -1.51 -21.29
CA ALA A 249 3.41 -0.56 -21.12
C ALA A 249 4.65 -1.10 -20.38
N GLN A 250 4.51 -2.23 -19.66
CA GLN A 250 5.54 -2.72 -18.73
C GLN A 250 5.71 -4.23 -18.75
N THR A 251 6.92 -4.68 -18.33
CA THR A 251 7.22 -6.06 -17.93
C THR A 251 7.70 -6.10 -16.48
N VAL A 252 7.39 -7.18 -15.76
CA VAL A 252 7.86 -7.39 -14.38
C VAL A 252 9.07 -8.34 -14.40
N GLU A 253 10.21 -7.82 -13.96
CA GLU A 253 11.44 -8.60 -13.86
C GLU A 253 11.46 -9.43 -12.58
N ASN A 254 10.99 -8.84 -11.47
CA ASN A 254 10.91 -9.50 -10.18
C ASN A 254 9.79 -8.92 -9.32
N TYR A 255 9.23 -9.75 -8.45
CA TYR A 255 8.31 -9.39 -7.38
C TYR A 255 8.60 -10.26 -6.17
N TYR A 256 8.68 -9.65 -4.99
CA TYR A 256 8.77 -10.38 -3.73
C TYR A 256 8.25 -9.56 -2.53
N PRO A 257 7.63 -10.24 -1.55
CA PRO A 257 7.42 -9.70 -0.23
C PRO A 257 8.73 -9.70 0.55
N ILE A 258 9.00 -8.63 1.29
CA ILE A 258 10.19 -8.53 2.13
C ILE A 258 9.94 -9.28 3.43
N VAL A 259 10.63 -10.40 3.60
CA VAL A 259 10.57 -11.21 4.82
C VAL A 259 11.74 -10.82 5.72
N ARG A 260 11.47 -9.94 6.68
CA ARG A 260 12.51 -9.46 7.60
C ARG A 260 11.99 -9.44 9.04
N ARG A 261 12.79 -9.94 9.95
CA ARG A 261 12.60 -9.82 11.39
C ARG A 261 13.83 -9.13 11.99
N PHE A 262 13.61 -8.11 12.79
CA PHE A 262 14.66 -7.37 13.48
C PHE A 262 14.94 -8.00 14.85
N GLU A 263 16.13 -7.77 15.39
CA GLU A 263 16.44 -8.15 16.76
C GLU A 263 15.62 -7.33 17.76
N THR A 264 15.01 -7.99 18.72
CA THR A 264 14.16 -7.38 19.74
C THR A 264 14.24 -8.18 21.03
N GLN A 265 13.94 -7.53 22.15
CA GLN A 265 13.78 -8.19 23.46
C GLN A 265 12.31 -8.60 23.71
N ASN A 266 11.38 -8.19 22.85
CA ASN A 266 9.98 -8.57 22.93
C ASN A 266 9.81 -10.00 22.40
N ASP A 267 8.98 -10.83 23.05
CA ASP A 267 8.69 -12.22 22.71
C ASP A 267 7.32 -12.45 22.07
N GLY A 268 6.60 -11.37 21.78
CA GLY A 268 5.30 -11.42 21.09
C GLY A 268 5.39 -12.03 19.68
N LEU A 269 4.27 -12.55 19.17
CA LEU A 269 4.19 -13.20 17.86
C LEU A 269 4.65 -12.31 16.70
N LEU A 270 4.42 -11.00 16.80
CA LEU A 270 4.84 -10.01 15.80
C LEU A 270 6.10 -9.24 16.22
N ALA A 271 6.74 -9.65 17.31
CA ALA A 271 7.94 -8.98 17.82
C ALA A 271 9.08 -9.02 16.78
N GLY A 272 9.71 -7.88 16.58
CA GLY A 272 10.78 -7.68 15.61
C GLY A 272 10.31 -7.52 14.16
N TYR A 273 9.00 -7.49 13.87
CA TYR A 273 8.50 -7.14 12.55
C TYR A 273 8.17 -5.65 12.47
N ALA A 274 8.47 -5.04 11.32
CA ALA A 274 8.15 -3.64 11.06
C ALA A 274 6.63 -3.37 11.04
N SER A 275 5.85 -4.37 10.63
CA SER A 275 4.38 -4.35 10.52
C SER A 275 3.84 -5.78 10.61
N ASP A 276 2.54 -5.96 10.80
CA ASP A 276 1.85 -7.24 10.56
C ASP A 276 1.74 -7.57 9.06
N HIS A 277 2.01 -6.61 8.19
CA HIS A 277 2.20 -6.79 6.76
C HIS A 277 3.69 -6.81 6.38
N ARG A 278 3.98 -7.43 5.23
CA ARG A 278 5.28 -7.39 4.57
C ARG A 278 5.26 -6.32 3.49
N ALA A 279 6.30 -5.50 3.43
CA ALA A 279 6.48 -4.65 2.28
C ALA A 279 6.64 -5.51 1.02
N ILE A 280 6.03 -5.12 -0.08
CA ILE A 280 6.16 -5.77 -1.37
C ILE A 280 7.05 -4.95 -2.30
N MET A 281 7.95 -5.61 -3.01
CA MET A 281 8.81 -4.99 -4.03
C MET A 281 8.44 -5.47 -5.43
N THR A 282 8.35 -4.54 -6.36
CA THR A 282 8.13 -4.81 -7.78
C THR A 282 9.23 -4.13 -8.61
N TYR A 283 9.87 -4.88 -9.47
CA TYR A 283 10.95 -4.44 -10.37
C TYR A 283 10.44 -4.55 -11.81
N CYS A 284 10.39 -3.43 -12.52
CA CYS A 284 9.82 -3.37 -13.86
C CYS A 284 10.79 -2.80 -14.90
N ASN A 285 10.51 -3.15 -16.16
CA ASN A 285 11.01 -2.45 -17.33
C ASN A 285 9.84 -1.87 -18.13
N TYR A 286 10.05 -0.69 -18.69
CA TYR A 286 9.16 -0.11 -19.69
C TYR A 286 9.27 -0.89 -21.02
N LYS A 287 8.19 -0.91 -21.77
CA LYS A 287 8.15 -1.39 -23.15
C LYS A 287 8.38 -0.26 -24.16
#